data_c8c4f12065dc7966b75e3026380d7727
#
_entry.id   c8c4f12065dc7966b75e3026380d7727
#
_cell.length_a   1.000
_cell.length_b   1.000
_cell.length_c   1.000
_cell.angle_alpha   90.00
_cell.angle_beta   90.00
_cell.angle_gamma   90.00
#
_symmetry.space_group_name_H-M   'P 1'
#
loop_
_entity.id
_entity.type
_entity.pdbx_description
1 polymer ?
#
loop_
_entity_poly.entity_id
_entity_poly.type
_entity_poly.pdbx_seq_one_letter_code
_entity_poly.pdbx_strand_id
1 'polypeptide(L)'
;MAVYSSVLDMIGNTPMVDVSVLSPNPNVRILGKMESQNPAGSVKDRIALAMIQDAEADGTLTPGKTIIEPSSGNTGIALAMIARIKGYPIKIVLPENVSIERRQLLEIFGAEVILSPGSEGSNGAVKRAIELAEQHPEWAFLYQYSNEANPQAHYDTTGPEIWADVPEITHFVAGLGTSGTLMGVGTFLKEKNPNIKVLAVEPPLGESVEGLRNLDEGYIPPVYEKWGGPELLDGKRIVRPRESIEYTRLLAEKCGIFSGISAGAALAGAVRVASQIESGTIVFIVCDGGWKYLSTGAWTDDIDDVTDRASKIIYF
;
A
#
# COMPACT_ATOMS: atom_id res chain seq x y z
N MET A 1 -12.84 5.49 -26.10
CA MET A 1 -12.43 6.37 -24.99
C MET A 1 -13.53 6.34 -23.94
N ALA A 2 -13.20 6.10 -22.69
CA ALA A 2 -14.18 6.14 -21.59
C ALA A 2 -14.29 7.57 -21.07
N VAL A 3 -15.53 8.03 -20.82
CA VAL A 3 -15.82 9.27 -20.12
C VAL A 3 -16.44 8.89 -18.79
N TYR A 4 -15.81 9.28 -17.71
CA TYR A 4 -16.24 9.00 -16.34
C TYR A 4 -17.05 10.17 -15.80
N SER A 5 -18.05 9.90 -14.97
CA SER A 5 -18.87 10.93 -14.32
C SER A 5 -18.18 11.53 -13.10
N SER A 6 -17.27 10.77 -12.48
CA SER A 6 -16.49 11.18 -11.33
C SER A 6 -15.08 10.58 -11.42
N VAL A 7 -14.10 11.24 -10.80
CA VAL A 7 -12.77 10.66 -10.61
C VAL A 7 -12.81 9.38 -9.75
N LEU A 8 -13.85 9.19 -8.94
CA LEU A 8 -14.03 7.96 -8.16
C LEU A 8 -14.27 6.73 -9.06
N ASP A 9 -14.88 6.92 -10.23
CA ASP A 9 -15.13 5.86 -11.22
C ASP A 9 -13.85 5.40 -11.92
N MET A 10 -12.75 6.13 -11.74
CA MET A 10 -11.42 5.79 -12.27
C MET A 10 -10.59 4.93 -11.31
N ILE A 11 -11.07 4.70 -10.08
CA ILE A 11 -10.37 3.87 -9.11
C ILE A 11 -10.47 2.41 -9.54
N GLY A 12 -9.31 1.75 -9.62
CA GLY A 12 -9.21 0.38 -10.12
C GLY A 12 -8.94 0.31 -11.63
N ASN A 13 -9.10 -0.89 -12.20
CA ASN A 13 -8.77 -1.19 -13.60
C ASN A 13 -7.37 -0.70 -14.01
N THR A 14 -6.42 -0.81 -13.09
CA THR A 14 -5.04 -0.35 -13.31
C THR A 14 -4.32 -1.28 -14.27
N PRO A 15 -3.46 -0.75 -15.17
CA PRO A 15 -2.73 -1.57 -16.12
C PRO A 15 -1.64 -2.41 -15.45
N MET A 16 -1.14 -3.41 -16.17
CA MET A 16 0.11 -4.10 -15.85
C MET A 16 1.19 -3.76 -16.87
N VAL A 17 2.45 -3.72 -16.40
CA VAL A 17 3.63 -3.47 -17.23
C VAL A 17 4.60 -4.64 -17.08
N ASP A 18 5.09 -5.15 -18.22
CA ASP A 18 6.13 -6.17 -18.25
C ASP A 18 7.50 -5.54 -17.94
N VAL A 19 8.10 -6.00 -16.85
CA VAL A 19 9.43 -5.59 -16.38
C VAL A 19 10.40 -6.76 -16.36
N SER A 20 10.17 -7.77 -17.18
CA SER A 20 10.99 -8.98 -17.28
C SER A 20 12.44 -8.71 -17.66
N VAL A 21 12.76 -7.52 -18.20
CA VAL A 21 14.14 -7.05 -18.37
C VAL A 21 14.94 -7.06 -17.06
N LEU A 22 14.27 -7.03 -15.90
CA LEU A 22 14.88 -7.11 -14.57
C LEU A 22 14.89 -8.56 -14.03
N SER A 23 14.34 -9.54 -14.75
CA SER A 23 14.37 -10.93 -14.34
C SER A 23 15.76 -11.52 -14.54
N PRO A 24 16.35 -12.19 -13.54
CA PRO A 24 17.61 -12.93 -13.70
C PRO A 24 17.43 -14.24 -14.47
N ASN A 25 16.20 -14.66 -14.71
CA ASN A 25 15.85 -15.90 -15.39
C ASN A 25 14.98 -15.58 -16.64
N PRO A 26 15.47 -15.87 -17.87
CA PRO A 26 14.71 -15.55 -19.09
C PRO A 26 13.40 -16.34 -19.25
N ASN A 27 13.21 -17.42 -18.47
CA ASN A 27 12.00 -18.23 -18.48
C ASN A 27 10.95 -17.71 -17.45
N VAL A 28 11.24 -16.62 -16.73
CA VAL A 28 10.35 -16.06 -15.73
C VAL A 28 9.95 -14.64 -16.11
N ARG A 29 8.66 -14.45 -16.35
CA ARG A 29 8.07 -13.12 -16.57
C ARG A 29 7.83 -12.43 -15.24
N ILE A 30 8.11 -11.14 -15.18
CA ILE A 30 7.81 -10.27 -14.03
C ILE A 30 6.93 -9.12 -14.51
N LEU A 31 5.73 -9.01 -13.91
CA LEU A 31 4.72 -8.01 -14.28
C LEU A 31 4.42 -7.11 -13.08
N GLY A 32 4.46 -5.80 -13.26
CA GLY A 32 4.07 -4.82 -12.25
C GLY A 32 2.62 -4.38 -12.42
N LYS A 33 1.75 -4.63 -11.44
CA LYS A 33 0.39 -4.08 -11.36
C LYS A 33 0.48 -2.63 -10.92
N MET A 34 0.12 -1.70 -11.80
CA MET A 34 0.39 -0.26 -11.66
C MET A 34 -0.63 0.46 -10.78
N GLU A 35 -0.66 0.15 -9.49
CA GLU A 35 -1.58 0.80 -8.55
C GLU A 35 -1.29 2.30 -8.33
N SER A 36 -0.10 2.74 -8.73
CA SER A 36 0.26 4.16 -8.85
C SER A 36 -0.60 4.94 -9.85
N GLN A 37 -1.34 4.27 -10.73
CA GLN A 37 -2.22 4.90 -11.72
C GLN A 37 -3.63 5.18 -11.19
N ASN A 38 -3.96 4.78 -9.98
CA ASN A 38 -5.19 5.25 -9.32
C ASN A 38 -5.18 6.78 -9.15
N PRO A 39 -6.33 7.45 -9.04
CA PRO A 39 -6.45 8.91 -9.01
C PRO A 39 -5.64 9.63 -7.92
N ALA A 40 -5.65 9.13 -6.68
CA ALA A 40 -4.79 9.66 -5.61
C ALA A 40 -3.37 9.06 -5.65
N GLY A 41 -3.10 8.22 -6.64
CA GLY A 41 -1.80 7.69 -7.00
C GLY A 41 -1.34 6.53 -6.14
N SER A 42 -2.23 5.67 -5.66
CA SER A 42 -1.81 4.50 -4.89
C SER A 42 -2.84 3.36 -4.83
N VAL A 43 -2.37 2.20 -4.40
CA VAL A 43 -3.17 1.02 -4.05
C VAL A 43 -4.23 1.31 -2.99
N LYS A 44 -4.07 2.38 -2.20
CA LYS A 44 -4.97 2.74 -1.12
C LYS A 44 -6.25 3.44 -1.57
N ASP A 45 -6.31 3.90 -2.81
CA ASP A 45 -7.52 4.48 -3.38
C ASP A 45 -8.68 3.49 -3.33
N ARG A 46 -8.40 2.21 -3.63
CA ARG A 46 -9.39 1.13 -3.60
C ARG A 46 -10.00 0.92 -2.21
N ILE A 47 -9.13 0.75 -1.22
CA ILE A 47 -9.59 0.51 0.16
C ILE A 47 -10.25 1.75 0.77
N ALA A 48 -9.78 2.95 0.44
CA ALA A 48 -10.37 4.19 0.92
C ALA A 48 -11.80 4.35 0.41
N LEU A 49 -12.04 4.04 -0.88
CA LEU A 49 -13.39 4.06 -1.44
C LEU A 49 -14.28 3.01 -0.78
N ALA A 50 -13.79 1.77 -0.66
CA ALA A 50 -14.54 0.67 -0.07
C ALA A 50 -14.92 0.94 1.41
N MET A 51 -13.97 1.40 2.22
CA MET A 51 -14.22 1.72 3.64
C MET A 51 -15.25 2.84 3.82
N ILE A 52 -15.22 3.88 2.96
CA ILE A 52 -16.22 4.94 3.00
C ILE A 52 -17.59 4.40 2.58
N GLN A 53 -17.67 3.62 1.49
CA GLN A 53 -18.92 3.03 1.01
C GLN A 53 -19.54 2.07 2.03
N ASP A 54 -18.72 1.25 2.69
CA ASP A 54 -19.16 0.34 3.73
C ASP A 54 -19.72 1.10 4.94
N ALA A 55 -19.01 2.13 5.40
CA ALA A 55 -19.46 2.99 6.49
C ALA A 55 -20.72 3.82 6.15
N GLU A 56 -20.91 4.17 4.89
CA GLU A 56 -22.19 4.77 4.41
C GLU A 56 -23.32 3.76 4.44
N ALA A 57 -23.05 2.53 4.03
CA ALA A 57 -24.06 1.47 3.93
C ALA A 57 -24.56 0.99 5.30
N ASP A 58 -23.66 0.90 6.29
CA ASP A 58 -24.02 0.48 7.65
C ASP A 58 -24.49 1.63 8.56
N GLY A 59 -24.44 2.89 8.07
CA GLY A 59 -24.83 4.09 8.80
C GLY A 59 -23.79 4.64 9.78
N THR A 60 -22.60 4.05 9.83
CA THR A 60 -21.46 4.57 10.62
C THR A 60 -21.06 5.95 10.11
N LEU A 61 -21.09 6.18 8.80
CA LEU A 61 -20.81 7.46 8.17
C LEU A 61 -22.08 8.03 7.53
N THR A 62 -22.57 9.17 8.05
CA THR A 62 -23.76 9.87 7.53
C THR A 62 -23.39 11.29 7.10
N PRO A 63 -24.19 11.98 6.26
CA PRO A 63 -23.91 13.32 5.81
C PRO A 63 -23.58 14.29 6.97
N GLY A 64 -22.46 15.00 6.84
CA GLY A 64 -21.97 15.94 7.84
C GLY A 64 -21.12 15.35 8.96
N LYS A 65 -21.01 14.00 9.06
CA LYS A 65 -20.16 13.34 10.03
C LYS A 65 -18.68 13.48 9.65
N THR A 66 -17.82 13.72 10.64
CA THR A 66 -16.38 13.82 10.41
C THR A 66 -15.73 12.46 10.36
N ILE A 67 -14.88 12.21 9.38
CA ILE A 67 -14.02 11.02 9.32
C ILE A 67 -12.74 11.30 10.11
N ILE A 68 -12.26 10.31 10.88
CA ILE A 68 -10.91 10.32 11.47
C ILE A 68 -10.16 9.05 11.09
N GLU A 69 -8.88 9.20 10.70
CA GLU A 69 -8.02 8.06 10.35
C GLU A 69 -6.56 8.34 10.70
N PRO A 70 -5.84 7.39 11.33
CA PRO A 70 -4.38 7.44 11.45
C PRO A 70 -3.74 6.99 10.14
N SER A 71 -2.99 7.87 9.51
CA SER A 71 -2.28 7.50 8.29
C SER A 71 -1.12 8.44 7.99
N SER A 72 0.08 7.90 7.96
CA SER A 72 1.29 8.63 7.55
C SER A 72 1.43 8.82 6.04
N GLY A 73 0.49 8.30 5.22
CA GLY A 73 0.69 8.30 3.78
C GLY A 73 -0.57 8.10 2.93
N ASN A 74 -0.48 7.11 2.05
CA ASN A 74 -1.42 6.93 0.94
C ASN A 74 -2.89 6.77 1.33
N THR A 75 -3.18 6.10 2.44
CA THR A 75 -4.58 5.94 2.89
C THR A 75 -5.19 7.28 3.27
N GLY A 76 -4.47 8.12 4.02
CA GLY A 76 -4.94 9.44 4.38
C GLY A 76 -5.20 10.32 3.15
N ILE A 77 -4.30 10.29 2.16
CA ILE A 77 -4.43 11.06 0.90
C ILE A 77 -5.66 10.59 0.11
N ALA A 78 -5.84 9.27 -0.05
CA ALA A 78 -6.97 8.71 -0.76
C ALA A 78 -8.31 9.00 -0.07
N LEU A 79 -8.37 8.83 1.26
CA LEU A 79 -9.54 9.19 2.06
C LEU A 79 -9.86 10.68 1.97
N ALA A 80 -8.85 11.57 2.02
CA ALA A 80 -9.05 13.01 1.90
C ALA A 80 -9.62 13.40 0.52
N MET A 81 -9.11 12.82 -0.57
CA MET A 81 -9.63 13.01 -1.92
C MET A 81 -11.10 12.57 -2.01
N ILE A 82 -11.42 11.37 -1.54
CA ILE A 82 -12.78 10.81 -1.63
C ILE A 82 -13.74 11.59 -0.72
N ALA A 83 -13.34 11.90 0.51
CA ALA A 83 -14.12 12.71 1.44
C ALA A 83 -14.44 14.09 0.87
N ARG A 84 -13.46 14.74 0.21
CA ARG A 84 -13.66 16.02 -0.47
C ARG A 84 -14.75 15.95 -1.53
N ILE A 85 -14.74 14.91 -2.35
CA ILE A 85 -15.72 14.72 -3.43
C ILE A 85 -17.11 14.40 -2.87
N LYS A 86 -17.18 13.60 -1.81
CA LYS A 86 -18.44 13.19 -1.17
C LYS A 86 -18.98 14.21 -0.15
N GLY A 87 -18.21 15.28 0.17
CA GLY A 87 -18.61 16.34 1.07
C GLY A 87 -18.47 16.02 2.56
N TYR A 88 -17.58 15.09 2.94
CA TYR A 88 -17.29 14.76 4.34
C TYR A 88 -16.13 15.58 4.89
N PRO A 89 -16.26 16.17 6.09
CA PRO A 89 -15.09 16.65 6.83
C PRO A 89 -14.18 15.48 7.19
N ILE A 90 -12.86 15.66 7.12
CA ILE A 90 -11.90 14.62 7.45
C ILE A 90 -10.72 15.14 8.26
N LYS A 91 -10.30 14.36 9.25
CA LYS A 91 -9.13 14.58 10.09
C LYS A 91 -8.16 13.44 9.91
N ILE A 92 -6.90 13.74 9.58
CA ILE A 92 -5.85 12.74 9.45
C ILE A 92 -4.82 12.96 10.55
N VAL A 93 -4.60 11.91 11.34
CA VAL A 93 -3.57 11.88 12.38
C VAL A 93 -2.30 11.26 11.79
N LEU A 94 -1.19 11.99 11.84
CA LEU A 94 0.07 11.53 11.26
C LEU A 94 1.29 12.01 12.06
N PRO A 95 2.44 11.29 12.00
CA PRO A 95 3.67 11.73 12.64
C PRO A 95 4.21 13.03 12.00
N GLU A 96 4.85 13.87 12.80
CA GLU A 96 5.40 15.15 12.33
C GLU A 96 6.56 15.02 11.34
N ASN A 97 7.20 13.85 11.26
CA ASN A 97 8.37 13.56 10.41
C ASN A 97 8.05 12.96 9.04
N VAL A 98 6.78 13.00 8.61
CA VAL A 98 6.42 12.57 7.24
C VAL A 98 6.90 13.57 6.18
N SER A 99 7.04 13.12 4.91
CA SER A 99 7.45 13.99 3.81
C SER A 99 6.51 15.18 3.61
N ILE A 100 7.08 16.31 3.19
CA ILE A 100 6.32 17.54 2.96
C ILE A 100 5.24 17.36 1.90
N GLU A 101 5.50 16.56 0.86
CA GLU A 101 4.58 16.31 -0.23
C GLU A 101 3.29 15.63 0.25
N ARG A 102 3.40 14.70 1.20
CA ARG A 102 2.22 14.03 1.78
C ARG A 102 1.35 14.97 2.57
N ARG A 103 1.95 15.86 3.37
CA ARG A 103 1.20 16.90 4.09
C ARG A 103 0.49 17.84 3.13
N GLN A 104 1.20 18.34 2.11
CA GLN A 104 0.62 19.22 1.09
C GLN A 104 -0.56 18.56 0.36
N LEU A 105 -0.47 17.27 0.01
CA LEU A 105 -1.57 16.54 -0.63
C LEU A 105 -2.81 16.45 0.27
N LEU A 106 -2.63 16.18 1.56
CA LEU A 106 -3.73 16.18 2.53
C LEU A 106 -4.42 17.55 2.61
N GLU A 107 -3.63 18.62 2.71
CA GLU A 107 -4.11 20.01 2.79
C GLU A 107 -4.84 20.42 1.50
N ILE A 108 -4.31 20.06 0.31
CA ILE A 108 -4.97 20.32 -0.99
C ILE A 108 -6.36 19.69 -1.06
N PHE A 109 -6.51 18.46 -0.53
CA PHE A 109 -7.82 17.80 -0.47
C PHE A 109 -8.68 18.27 0.70
N GLY A 110 -8.20 19.22 1.52
CA GLY A 110 -8.96 19.85 2.59
C GLY A 110 -9.05 19.04 3.87
N ALA A 111 -8.15 18.07 4.09
CA ALA A 111 -8.06 17.38 5.36
C ALA A 111 -7.47 18.26 6.45
N GLU A 112 -8.04 18.19 7.64
CA GLU A 112 -7.42 18.74 8.85
C GLU A 112 -6.34 17.77 9.32
N VAL A 113 -5.10 18.24 9.38
CA VAL A 113 -3.94 17.45 9.79
C VAL A 113 -3.72 17.60 11.29
N ILE A 114 -3.70 16.49 12.02
CA ILE A 114 -3.36 16.40 13.44
C ILE A 114 -2.01 15.71 13.56
N LEU A 115 -1.02 16.41 14.13
CA LEU A 115 0.32 15.84 14.30
C LEU A 115 0.44 15.02 15.58
N SER A 116 1.18 13.90 15.49
CA SER A 116 1.68 13.13 16.62
C SER A 116 3.21 13.19 16.69
N PRO A 117 3.83 12.92 17.86
CA PRO A 117 5.28 12.95 17.98
C PRO A 117 5.98 12.05 16.96
N GLY A 118 6.96 12.58 16.22
CA GLY A 118 7.71 11.83 15.22
C GLY A 118 8.50 10.64 15.80
N SER A 119 8.90 10.74 17.07
CA SER A 119 9.60 9.67 17.80
C SER A 119 8.75 8.42 18.05
N GLU A 120 7.41 8.54 17.96
CA GLU A 120 6.48 7.41 18.14
C GLU A 120 6.03 6.81 16.80
N GLY A 121 6.41 7.41 15.67
CA GLY A 121 6.07 6.94 14.35
C GLY A 121 4.56 6.76 14.11
N SER A 122 4.20 5.82 13.26
CA SER A 122 2.79 5.53 12.96
C SER A 122 2.02 4.96 14.14
N ASN A 123 2.70 4.28 15.09
CA ASN A 123 2.05 3.77 16.30
C ASN A 123 1.55 4.91 17.19
N GLY A 124 2.31 6.01 17.30
CA GLY A 124 1.86 7.21 18.01
C GLY A 124 0.64 7.85 17.35
N ALA A 125 0.62 7.90 16.01
CA ALA A 125 -0.54 8.39 15.27
C ALA A 125 -1.79 7.51 15.48
N VAL A 126 -1.64 6.19 15.49
CA VAL A 126 -2.72 5.24 15.79
C VAL A 126 -3.27 5.46 17.19
N LYS A 127 -2.39 5.51 18.20
CA LYS A 127 -2.80 5.76 19.59
C LYS A 127 -3.57 7.08 19.72
N ARG A 128 -3.04 8.15 19.12
CA ARG A 128 -3.68 9.46 19.15
C ARG A 128 -5.03 9.49 18.45
N ALA A 129 -5.18 8.79 17.32
CA ALA A 129 -6.45 8.69 16.61
C ALA A 129 -7.50 7.93 17.42
N ILE A 130 -7.12 6.85 18.10
CA ILE A 130 -8.02 6.10 19.00
C ILE A 130 -8.50 7.00 20.14
N GLU A 131 -7.59 7.70 20.83
CA GLU A 131 -7.95 8.64 21.90
C GLU A 131 -8.95 9.71 21.43
N LEU A 132 -8.73 10.26 20.23
CA LEU A 132 -9.63 11.26 19.65
C LEU A 132 -10.98 10.66 19.27
N ALA A 133 -11.00 9.45 18.71
CA ALA A 133 -12.25 8.76 18.37
C ALA A 133 -13.09 8.43 19.63
N GLU A 134 -12.45 8.08 20.74
CA GLU A 134 -13.12 7.87 22.03
C GLU A 134 -13.69 9.17 22.60
N GLN A 135 -12.98 10.30 22.45
CA GLN A 135 -13.43 11.62 22.89
C GLN A 135 -14.55 12.20 22.00
N HIS A 136 -14.64 11.72 20.76
CA HIS A 136 -15.56 12.19 19.73
C HIS A 136 -16.34 11.04 19.09
N PRO A 137 -17.25 10.39 19.85
CA PRO A 137 -18.02 9.25 19.34
C PRO A 137 -18.95 9.60 18.17
N GLU A 138 -19.17 10.90 17.93
CA GLU A 138 -19.87 11.40 16.74
C GLU A 138 -19.04 11.32 15.46
N TRP A 139 -17.72 11.10 15.51
CA TRP A 139 -16.87 10.92 14.34
C TRP A 139 -16.90 9.48 13.82
N ALA A 140 -16.61 9.27 12.56
CA ALA A 140 -16.45 7.95 11.94
C ALA A 140 -14.97 7.58 11.91
N PHE A 141 -14.60 6.55 12.67
CA PHE A 141 -13.25 5.99 12.71
C PHE A 141 -13.20 4.76 11.83
N LEU A 142 -12.53 4.86 10.67
CA LEU A 142 -12.54 3.79 9.66
C LEU A 142 -11.53 2.69 9.94
N TYR A 143 -10.38 3.02 10.48
CA TYR A 143 -9.31 2.16 10.96
C TYR A 143 -8.90 1.02 10.01
N GLN A 144 -8.12 1.35 9.00
CA GLN A 144 -7.70 0.46 7.92
C GLN A 144 -7.09 -0.88 8.34
N TYR A 145 -6.52 -1.00 9.54
CA TYR A 145 -5.87 -2.21 10.03
C TYR A 145 -6.85 -3.30 10.51
N SER A 146 -8.07 -2.93 10.88
CA SER A 146 -9.11 -3.86 11.31
C SER A 146 -10.34 -3.88 10.42
N ASN A 147 -10.45 -2.95 9.47
CA ASN A 147 -11.60 -2.80 8.58
C ASN A 147 -11.59 -3.87 7.49
N GLU A 148 -12.61 -4.72 7.47
CA GLU A 148 -12.72 -5.83 6.52
C GLU A 148 -12.96 -5.36 5.07
N ALA A 149 -13.48 -4.16 4.86
CA ALA A 149 -13.56 -3.56 3.54
C ALA A 149 -12.18 -3.39 2.86
N ASN A 150 -11.09 -3.35 3.64
CA ASN A 150 -9.73 -3.27 3.11
C ASN A 150 -9.35 -4.53 2.30
N PRO A 151 -9.26 -5.74 2.87
CA PRO A 151 -8.98 -6.93 2.06
C PRO A 151 -10.11 -7.23 1.07
N GLN A 152 -11.37 -6.97 1.42
CA GLN A 152 -12.52 -7.20 0.53
C GLN A 152 -12.41 -6.39 -0.76
N ALA A 153 -11.99 -5.12 -0.71
CA ALA A 153 -11.78 -4.31 -1.90
C ALA A 153 -10.79 -4.95 -2.88
N HIS A 154 -9.74 -5.57 -2.36
CA HIS A 154 -8.75 -6.26 -3.19
C HIS A 154 -9.23 -7.61 -3.71
N TYR A 155 -10.02 -8.32 -2.93
CA TYR A 155 -10.68 -9.56 -3.35
C TYR A 155 -11.67 -9.30 -4.49
N ASP A 156 -12.47 -8.21 -4.40
CA ASP A 156 -13.51 -7.89 -5.38
C ASP A 156 -12.97 -7.20 -6.65
N THR A 157 -11.78 -6.59 -6.59
CA THR A 157 -11.26 -5.77 -7.71
C THR A 157 -9.87 -6.19 -8.15
N THR A 158 -8.84 -6.02 -7.33
CA THR A 158 -7.44 -6.23 -7.73
C THR A 158 -7.15 -7.67 -8.13
N GLY A 159 -7.67 -8.63 -7.37
CA GLY A 159 -7.55 -10.07 -7.65
C GLY A 159 -8.18 -10.45 -8.99
N PRO A 160 -9.47 -10.11 -9.23
CA PRO A 160 -10.13 -10.32 -10.51
C PRO A 160 -9.42 -9.67 -11.70
N GLU A 161 -8.94 -8.43 -11.56
CA GLU A 161 -8.19 -7.74 -12.61
C GLU A 161 -6.90 -8.49 -12.97
N ILE A 162 -6.11 -8.89 -11.97
CA ILE A 162 -4.88 -9.66 -12.19
C ILE A 162 -5.19 -10.98 -12.89
N TRP A 163 -6.20 -11.71 -12.43
CA TRP A 163 -6.60 -12.99 -13.03
C TRP A 163 -7.10 -12.86 -14.47
N ALA A 164 -7.85 -11.80 -14.76
CA ALA A 164 -8.38 -11.57 -16.11
C ALA A 164 -7.27 -11.26 -17.11
N ASP A 165 -6.26 -10.49 -16.69
CA ASP A 165 -5.15 -10.09 -17.55
C ASP A 165 -4.05 -11.16 -17.66
N VAL A 166 -3.84 -11.96 -16.61
CA VAL A 166 -2.73 -12.94 -16.49
C VAL A 166 -3.22 -14.23 -15.84
N PRO A 167 -4.07 -15.03 -16.51
CA PRO A 167 -4.57 -16.29 -15.93
C PRO A 167 -3.48 -17.36 -15.72
N GLU A 168 -2.32 -17.20 -16.38
CA GLU A 168 -1.14 -18.06 -16.19
C GLU A 168 -0.24 -17.63 -15.02
N ILE A 169 -0.69 -16.72 -14.15
CA ILE A 169 0.07 -16.29 -12.96
C ILE A 169 0.44 -17.50 -12.09
N THR A 170 1.70 -17.56 -11.68
CA THR A 170 2.22 -18.60 -10.77
C THR A 170 2.57 -18.07 -9.38
N HIS A 171 2.96 -16.78 -9.30
CA HIS A 171 3.39 -16.16 -8.06
C HIS A 171 2.82 -14.75 -7.95
N PHE A 172 2.26 -14.43 -6.79
CA PHE A 172 1.86 -13.08 -6.41
C PHE A 172 2.77 -12.56 -5.31
N VAL A 173 3.34 -11.37 -5.49
CA VAL A 173 4.30 -10.77 -4.56
C VAL A 173 3.82 -9.38 -4.17
N ALA A 174 3.65 -9.12 -2.88
CA ALA A 174 3.28 -7.79 -2.40
C ALA A 174 3.92 -7.47 -1.04
N GLY A 175 4.10 -6.18 -0.79
CA GLY A 175 4.59 -5.69 0.49
C GLY A 175 3.55 -5.87 1.61
N LEU A 176 4.03 -6.21 2.80
CA LEU A 176 3.21 -6.39 3.99
C LEU A 176 3.14 -5.07 4.77
N GLY A 177 2.03 -4.34 4.62
CA GLY A 177 1.69 -3.15 5.42
C GLY A 177 0.48 -3.45 6.32
N THR A 178 -0.73 -3.03 5.90
CA THR A 178 -1.99 -3.46 6.55
C THR A 178 -2.36 -4.92 6.28
N SER A 179 -1.66 -5.58 5.38
CA SER A 179 -1.92 -6.91 4.82
C SER A 179 -3.12 -7.03 3.85
N GLY A 180 -3.99 -6.04 3.76
CA GLY A 180 -5.22 -6.12 2.96
C GLY A 180 -5.01 -6.57 1.52
N THR A 181 -3.99 -6.03 0.83
CA THR A 181 -3.67 -6.42 -0.55
C THR A 181 -3.26 -7.90 -0.65
N LEU A 182 -2.36 -8.35 0.24
CA LEU A 182 -1.92 -9.75 0.27
C LEU A 182 -3.08 -10.70 0.54
N MET A 183 -3.88 -10.38 1.55
CA MET A 183 -5.00 -11.22 1.97
C MET A 183 -6.11 -11.26 0.90
N GLY A 184 -6.57 -10.11 0.42
CA GLY A 184 -7.65 -10.04 -0.56
C GLY A 184 -7.27 -10.66 -1.90
N VAL A 185 -6.15 -10.24 -2.50
CA VAL A 185 -5.68 -10.79 -3.77
C VAL A 185 -5.29 -12.27 -3.62
N GLY A 186 -4.56 -12.60 -2.55
CA GLY A 186 -4.08 -13.97 -2.31
C GLY A 186 -5.24 -14.97 -2.17
N THR A 187 -6.27 -14.61 -1.41
CA THR A 187 -7.49 -15.44 -1.25
C THR A 187 -8.15 -15.67 -2.61
N PHE A 188 -8.42 -14.58 -3.35
CA PHE A 188 -9.04 -14.68 -4.67
C PHE A 188 -8.23 -15.57 -5.64
N LEU A 189 -6.92 -15.35 -5.72
CA LEU A 189 -6.07 -16.11 -6.64
C LEU A 189 -5.96 -17.59 -6.27
N LYS A 190 -5.87 -17.92 -4.97
CA LYS A 190 -5.85 -19.32 -4.53
C LYS A 190 -7.20 -20.04 -4.73
N GLU A 191 -8.32 -19.34 -4.68
CA GLU A 191 -9.62 -19.89 -5.07
C GLU A 191 -9.67 -20.22 -6.57
N LYS A 192 -9.02 -19.42 -7.42
CA LYS A 192 -8.92 -19.71 -8.86
C LYS A 192 -7.96 -20.85 -9.16
N ASN A 193 -6.80 -20.86 -8.50
CA ASN A 193 -5.80 -21.89 -8.64
C ASN A 193 -4.99 -22.03 -7.33
N PRO A 194 -5.19 -23.09 -6.55
CA PRO A 194 -4.52 -23.28 -5.27
C PRO A 194 -3.00 -23.46 -5.36
N ASN A 195 -2.46 -23.70 -6.56
CA ASN A 195 -1.01 -23.80 -6.79
C ASN A 195 -0.32 -22.44 -6.87
N ILE A 196 -1.05 -21.33 -7.04
CA ILE A 196 -0.46 -20.00 -7.06
C ILE A 196 0.19 -19.71 -5.70
N LYS A 197 1.44 -19.25 -5.76
CA LYS A 197 2.21 -18.90 -4.57
C LYS A 197 1.99 -17.44 -4.20
N VAL A 198 1.61 -17.19 -2.95
CA VAL A 198 1.40 -15.86 -2.38
C VAL A 198 2.56 -15.54 -1.44
N LEU A 199 3.33 -14.51 -1.75
CA LEU A 199 4.57 -14.19 -1.06
C LEU A 199 4.53 -12.76 -0.51
N ALA A 200 4.77 -12.63 0.78
CA ALA A 200 4.87 -11.34 1.45
C ALA A 200 6.29 -10.79 1.37
N VAL A 201 6.41 -9.47 1.26
CA VAL A 201 7.67 -8.75 1.39
C VAL A 201 7.61 -7.89 2.65
N GLU A 202 8.61 -8.04 3.52
CA GLU A 202 8.74 -7.27 4.76
C GLU A 202 10.20 -6.86 4.99
N PRO A 203 10.46 -5.77 5.74
CA PRO A 203 11.83 -5.43 6.16
C PRO A 203 12.35 -6.42 7.20
N PRO A 204 13.68 -6.46 7.46
CA PRO A 204 14.21 -7.15 8.63
C PRO A 204 13.66 -6.54 9.93
N LEU A 205 13.61 -7.34 10.99
CA LEU A 205 13.24 -6.85 12.32
C LEU A 205 14.16 -5.70 12.74
N GLY A 206 13.57 -4.58 13.17
CA GLY A 206 14.28 -3.38 13.57
C GLY A 206 14.79 -2.50 12.42
N GLU A 207 14.52 -2.85 11.16
CA GLU A 207 14.75 -1.99 10.00
C GLU A 207 13.42 -1.53 9.40
N SER A 208 13.37 -0.33 8.81
CA SER A 208 12.14 0.25 8.28
C SER A 208 12.21 0.44 6.77
N VAL A 209 11.23 -0.10 6.05
CA VAL A 209 10.94 0.22 4.65
C VAL A 209 9.59 0.91 4.60
N GLU A 210 9.54 2.06 3.97
CA GLU A 210 8.35 2.91 3.96
C GLU A 210 7.12 2.18 3.40
N GLY A 211 6.02 2.18 4.17
CA GLY A 211 4.78 1.50 3.82
C GLY A 211 4.77 0.00 4.09
N LEU A 212 5.87 -0.58 4.58
CA LEU A 212 5.98 -1.99 4.97
C LEU A 212 6.15 -2.12 6.48
N ARG A 213 5.81 -3.31 6.99
CA ARG A 213 5.89 -3.69 8.41
C ARG A 213 6.46 -5.09 8.51
N ASN A 214 7.20 -5.34 9.58
CA ASN A 214 7.57 -6.70 9.99
C ASN A 214 6.56 -7.19 11.05
N LEU A 215 5.95 -8.36 10.85
CA LEU A 215 4.96 -8.89 11.81
C LEU A 215 5.56 -9.28 13.16
N ASP A 216 6.86 -9.57 13.19
CA ASP A 216 7.56 -9.95 14.43
C ASP A 216 7.85 -8.73 15.36
N GLU A 217 7.50 -7.51 14.92
CA GLU A 217 7.55 -6.29 15.74
C GLU A 217 6.42 -6.19 16.79
N GLY A 218 5.55 -7.20 16.86
CA GLY A 218 4.57 -7.35 17.93
C GLY A 218 3.18 -6.79 17.63
N TYR A 219 2.97 -6.11 16.50
CA TYR A 219 1.63 -5.73 16.06
C TYR A 219 1.22 -6.50 14.80
N ILE A 220 0.23 -7.35 14.94
CA ILE A 220 -0.38 -8.09 13.83
C ILE A 220 -1.69 -7.40 13.44
N PRO A 221 -1.85 -6.93 12.19
CA PRO A 221 -3.10 -6.34 11.75
C PRO A 221 -4.27 -7.33 11.88
N PRO A 222 -5.39 -6.96 12.51
CA PRO A 222 -6.54 -7.88 12.65
C PRO A 222 -7.06 -8.45 11.33
N VAL A 223 -7.00 -7.68 10.23
CA VAL A 223 -7.39 -8.18 8.90
C VAL A 223 -6.47 -9.30 8.41
N TYR A 224 -5.20 -9.34 8.85
CA TYR A 224 -4.29 -10.43 8.51
C TYR A 224 -4.78 -11.77 9.09
N GLU A 225 -5.09 -11.78 10.38
CA GLU A 225 -5.56 -13.00 11.07
C GLU A 225 -6.90 -13.48 10.54
N LYS A 226 -7.85 -12.55 10.34
CA LYS A 226 -9.20 -12.85 9.86
C LYS A 226 -9.25 -13.43 8.45
N TRP A 227 -8.28 -13.07 7.59
CA TRP A 227 -8.25 -13.45 6.18
C TRP A 227 -7.23 -14.58 5.86
N GLY A 228 -6.94 -15.43 6.81
CA GLY A 228 -6.12 -16.63 6.62
C GLY A 228 -4.70 -16.52 7.19
N GLY A 229 -4.26 -15.33 7.59
CA GLY A 229 -3.00 -15.15 8.29
C GLY A 229 -1.80 -15.82 7.60
N PRO A 230 -0.97 -16.55 8.38
CA PRO A 230 0.20 -17.21 7.83
C PRO A 230 -0.14 -18.38 6.90
N GLU A 231 -1.34 -18.96 7.00
CA GLU A 231 -1.77 -20.14 6.23
C GLU A 231 -2.00 -19.79 4.74
N LEU A 232 -2.37 -18.55 4.46
CA LEU A 232 -2.52 -18.05 3.09
C LEU A 232 -1.17 -17.86 2.40
N LEU A 233 -0.11 -17.53 3.14
CA LEU A 233 1.20 -17.19 2.61
C LEU A 233 2.05 -18.43 2.35
N ASP A 234 2.63 -18.52 1.16
CA ASP A 234 3.62 -19.57 0.82
C ASP A 234 5.05 -19.18 1.25
N GLY A 235 5.23 -18.00 1.82
CA GLY A 235 6.50 -17.55 2.39
C GLY A 235 6.65 -16.04 2.45
N LYS A 236 7.76 -15.63 3.05
CA LYS A 236 8.15 -14.23 3.19
C LYS A 236 9.49 -13.96 2.49
N ARG A 237 9.69 -12.75 2.02
CA ARG A 237 10.94 -12.24 1.46
C ARG A 237 11.37 -11.03 2.25
N ILE A 238 12.48 -11.16 2.95
CA ILE A 238 13.04 -10.07 3.73
C ILE A 238 13.84 -9.16 2.81
N VAL A 239 13.45 -7.89 2.70
CA VAL A 239 14.10 -6.88 1.85
C VAL A 239 14.56 -5.70 2.70
N ARG A 240 15.85 -5.38 2.64
CA ARG A 240 16.44 -4.27 3.38
C ARG A 240 16.11 -2.91 2.76
N PRO A 241 16.14 -1.81 3.54
CA PRO A 241 15.90 -0.45 3.04
C PRO A 241 16.78 -0.09 1.84
N ARG A 242 18.08 -0.37 1.90
CA ARG A 242 19.02 -0.12 0.80
C ARG A 242 18.57 -0.83 -0.49
N GLU A 243 18.30 -2.11 -0.40
CA GLU A 243 17.87 -2.91 -1.54
C GLU A 243 16.54 -2.40 -2.13
N SER A 244 15.62 -2.00 -1.26
CA SER A 244 14.36 -1.38 -1.68
C SER A 244 14.61 -0.13 -2.54
N ILE A 245 15.53 0.74 -2.13
CA ILE A 245 15.91 1.94 -2.88
C ILE A 245 16.60 1.57 -4.20
N GLU A 246 17.53 0.61 -4.20
CA GLU A 246 18.21 0.13 -5.42
C GLU A 246 17.22 -0.35 -6.48
N TYR A 247 16.25 -1.19 -6.09
CA TYR A 247 15.24 -1.69 -7.02
C TYR A 247 14.22 -0.62 -7.44
N THR A 248 13.95 0.37 -6.60
CA THR A 248 13.14 1.54 -6.98
C THR A 248 13.84 2.36 -8.07
N ARG A 249 15.16 2.57 -7.96
CA ARG A 249 15.99 3.21 -8.98
C ARG A 249 16.01 2.41 -10.28
N LEU A 250 16.17 1.08 -10.18
CA LEU A 250 16.15 0.18 -11.35
C LEU A 250 14.82 0.21 -12.11
N LEU A 251 13.68 0.33 -11.43
CA LEU A 251 12.37 0.53 -12.07
C LEU A 251 12.37 1.81 -12.93
N ALA A 252 12.90 2.90 -12.41
CA ALA A 252 12.98 4.15 -13.15
C ALA A 252 13.97 4.05 -14.31
N GLU A 253 15.17 3.52 -14.08
CA GLU A 253 16.25 3.47 -15.07
C GLU A 253 15.99 2.50 -16.23
N LYS A 254 15.47 1.30 -15.93
CA LYS A 254 15.32 0.23 -16.91
C LYS A 254 13.92 0.14 -17.51
N CYS A 255 12.91 0.59 -16.77
CA CYS A 255 11.50 0.43 -17.16
C CYS A 255 10.75 1.76 -17.28
N GLY A 256 11.37 2.89 -16.94
CA GLY A 256 10.72 4.21 -16.95
C GLY A 256 9.59 4.35 -15.91
N ILE A 257 9.56 3.48 -14.89
CA ILE A 257 8.51 3.47 -13.85
C ILE A 257 9.00 4.25 -12.65
N PHE A 258 8.48 5.45 -12.45
CA PHE A 258 8.75 6.27 -11.28
C PHE A 258 7.82 5.89 -10.12
N SER A 259 8.23 4.89 -9.34
CA SER A 259 7.46 4.28 -8.26
C SER A 259 7.92 4.73 -6.87
N GLY A 260 7.10 4.48 -5.85
CA GLY A 260 7.50 4.61 -4.44
C GLY A 260 8.44 3.48 -3.97
N ILE A 261 9.01 3.66 -2.78
CA ILE A 261 10.07 2.79 -2.23
C ILE A 261 9.57 1.37 -1.97
N SER A 262 8.32 1.20 -1.51
CA SER A 262 7.74 -0.13 -1.27
C SER A 262 7.56 -0.96 -2.54
N ALA A 263 7.41 -0.31 -3.71
CA ALA A 263 7.36 -1.01 -5.00
C ALA A 263 8.74 -1.61 -5.35
N GLY A 264 9.83 -0.90 -5.03
CA GLY A 264 11.20 -1.44 -5.14
C GLY A 264 11.40 -2.67 -4.26
N ALA A 265 10.90 -2.64 -3.02
CA ALA A 265 10.94 -3.80 -2.15
C ALA A 265 10.16 -4.99 -2.73
N ALA A 266 8.94 -4.76 -3.23
CA ALA A 266 8.14 -5.80 -3.86
C ALA A 266 8.82 -6.39 -5.09
N LEU A 267 9.44 -5.56 -5.94
CA LEU A 267 10.25 -6.01 -7.07
C LEU A 267 11.47 -6.83 -6.63
N ALA A 268 12.22 -6.38 -5.62
CA ALA A 268 13.36 -7.14 -5.07
C ALA A 268 12.92 -8.54 -4.63
N GLY A 269 11.77 -8.64 -3.94
CA GLY A 269 11.15 -9.91 -3.60
C GLY A 269 10.83 -10.76 -4.83
N ALA A 270 10.23 -10.17 -5.85
CA ALA A 270 9.89 -10.84 -7.11
C ALA A 270 11.13 -11.36 -7.87
N VAL A 271 12.19 -10.55 -7.95
CA VAL A 271 13.47 -10.93 -8.57
C VAL A 271 14.14 -12.09 -7.84
N ARG A 272 14.11 -12.10 -6.51
CA ARG A 272 14.60 -13.25 -5.72
C ARG A 272 13.81 -14.52 -5.99
N VAL A 273 12.49 -14.43 -6.14
CA VAL A 273 11.66 -15.57 -6.55
C VAL A 273 12.05 -16.05 -7.93
N ALA A 274 12.19 -15.12 -8.90
CA ALA A 274 12.58 -15.45 -10.27
C ALA A 274 13.92 -16.18 -10.36
N SER A 275 14.88 -15.89 -9.45
CA SER A 275 16.16 -16.59 -9.38
C SER A 275 16.08 -18.02 -8.82
N GLN A 276 14.95 -18.39 -8.20
CA GLN A 276 14.78 -19.66 -7.48
C GLN A 276 13.85 -20.64 -8.20
N ILE A 277 13.14 -20.23 -9.23
CA ILE A 277 12.19 -21.05 -9.99
C ILE A 277 12.69 -21.31 -11.41
N GLU A 278 12.30 -22.43 -11.99
CA GLU A 278 12.70 -22.79 -13.37
C GLU A 278 11.98 -21.94 -14.41
N SER A 279 10.69 -21.71 -14.22
CA SER A 279 9.84 -20.90 -15.10
C SER A 279 8.59 -20.39 -14.35
N GLY A 280 7.94 -19.37 -14.87
CA GLY A 280 6.69 -18.87 -14.31
C GLY A 280 6.38 -17.43 -14.65
N THR A 281 5.21 -16.98 -14.19
CA THR A 281 4.76 -15.58 -14.29
C THR A 281 4.52 -15.02 -12.89
N ILE A 282 5.28 -14.00 -12.54
CA ILE A 282 5.22 -13.31 -11.25
C ILE A 282 4.52 -11.98 -11.45
N VAL A 283 3.49 -11.70 -10.64
CA VAL A 283 2.88 -10.37 -10.56
C VAL A 283 3.25 -9.76 -9.23
N PHE A 284 3.78 -8.54 -9.26
CA PHE A 284 4.02 -7.74 -8.06
C PHE A 284 3.27 -6.41 -8.10
N ILE A 285 3.08 -5.78 -6.94
CA ILE A 285 2.33 -4.52 -6.82
C ILE A 285 3.28 -3.32 -6.87
N VAL A 286 3.06 -2.43 -7.84
CA VAL A 286 3.62 -1.07 -7.86
C VAL A 286 2.69 -0.17 -7.05
N CYS A 287 2.93 -0.11 -5.74
CA CYS A 287 1.97 0.39 -4.76
C CYS A 287 1.58 1.85 -4.98
N ASP A 288 2.53 2.71 -5.33
CA ASP A 288 2.32 4.15 -5.52
C ASP A 288 3.41 4.80 -6.39
N GLY A 289 3.26 6.11 -6.64
CA GLY A 289 4.20 6.90 -7.41
C GLY A 289 5.29 7.55 -6.57
N GLY A 290 6.47 7.72 -7.16
CA GLY A 290 7.65 8.30 -6.53
C GLY A 290 7.52 9.78 -6.15
N TRP A 291 6.60 10.53 -6.76
CA TRP A 291 6.43 11.96 -6.49
C TRP A 291 6.06 12.32 -5.05
N LYS A 292 5.58 11.35 -4.27
CA LYS A 292 5.26 11.53 -2.84
C LYS A 292 6.49 11.53 -1.93
N TYR A 293 7.68 11.26 -2.49
CA TYR A 293 8.92 11.00 -1.76
C TYR A 293 10.11 11.80 -2.31
N LEU A 294 9.88 12.81 -3.15
CA LEU A 294 10.95 13.58 -3.79
C LEU A 294 11.92 14.19 -2.78
N SER A 295 11.40 14.74 -1.69
CA SER A 295 12.20 15.34 -0.62
C SER A 295 13.08 14.35 0.15
N THR A 296 12.87 13.03 -0.02
CA THR A 296 13.72 12.01 0.62
C THR A 296 15.08 11.86 -0.06
N GLY A 297 15.23 12.32 -1.32
CA GLY A 297 16.41 12.14 -2.14
C GLY A 297 16.63 10.71 -2.64
N ALA A 298 15.61 9.81 -2.52
CA ALA A 298 15.76 8.39 -2.83
C ALA A 298 16.28 8.10 -4.26
N TRP A 299 16.07 8.99 -5.23
CA TRP A 299 16.52 8.80 -6.61
C TRP A 299 17.76 9.60 -6.99
N THR A 300 18.12 10.63 -6.23
CA THR A 300 19.13 11.65 -6.59
C THR A 300 20.36 11.65 -5.72
N ASP A 301 20.20 11.35 -4.43
CA ASP A 301 21.27 11.45 -3.47
C ASP A 301 22.10 10.15 -3.42
N ASP A 302 23.24 10.20 -2.73
CA ASP A 302 24.02 9.00 -2.44
C ASP A 302 23.18 7.98 -1.68
N ILE A 303 23.30 6.70 -2.05
CA ILE A 303 22.45 5.65 -1.49
C ILE A 303 22.72 5.39 -0.01
N ASP A 304 23.97 5.55 0.43
CA ASP A 304 24.34 5.36 1.82
C ASP A 304 23.73 6.47 2.67
N ASP A 305 23.77 7.72 2.19
CA ASP A 305 23.16 8.88 2.87
C ASP A 305 21.64 8.73 2.97
N VAL A 306 20.99 8.24 1.90
CA VAL A 306 19.53 8.00 1.90
C VAL A 306 19.16 6.88 2.87
N THR A 307 19.93 5.79 2.86
CA THR A 307 19.70 4.64 3.74
C THR A 307 19.89 5.02 5.21
N ASP A 308 20.92 5.79 5.51
CA ASP A 308 21.17 6.32 6.85
C ASP A 308 20.06 7.25 7.36
N ARG A 309 19.52 8.11 6.48
CA ARG A 309 18.36 8.95 6.81
C ARG A 309 17.12 8.10 7.07
N ALA A 310 16.84 7.13 6.21
CA ALA A 310 15.71 6.24 6.35
C ALA A 310 15.75 5.42 7.65
N SER A 311 16.94 4.97 8.07
CA SER A 311 17.10 4.21 9.32
C SER A 311 16.80 5.02 10.60
N LYS A 312 16.83 6.35 10.51
CA LYS A 312 16.54 7.27 11.63
C LYS A 312 15.07 7.67 11.72
N ILE A 313 14.28 7.35 10.71
CA ILE A 313 12.85 7.64 10.67
C ILE A 313 12.10 6.38 11.10
N ILE A 314 11.40 6.48 12.22
CA ILE A 314 10.51 5.42 12.69
C ILE A 314 9.20 5.53 11.91
N TYR A 315 8.94 4.58 11.01
CA TYR A 315 7.70 4.55 10.22
C TYR A 315 6.57 3.80 10.92
N PHE A 316 6.90 2.94 11.90
CA PHE A 316 5.95 2.10 12.64
C PHE A 316 6.21 2.09 14.14
#